data_6dbc380e7ef8088a0bc356a4385532d8
#
_entry.id   6dbc380e7ef8088a0bc356a4385532d8
#
_cell.length_a   1.000
_cell.length_b   1.000
_cell.length_c   1.000
_cell.angle_alpha   90.00
_cell.angle_beta   90.00
_cell.angle_gamma   90.00
#
_symmetry.space_group_name_H-M   'P 1'
#
loop_
_entity.id
_entity.type
_entity.pdbx_description
1 polymer ?
#
loop_
_entity_poly.entity_id
_entity_poly.type
_entity_poly.pdbx_seq_one_letter_code
_entity_poly.pdbx_strand_id
1 'polypeptide(L)'
;TELAHYMAPGVNLGNTMEACDWNDVFTNQAGLKSETSWQNDKTTESYIRSLKQQGFNSLRIPISWVAGHLTDKENMTIDSVWMKRIKEIVNYGLNAGLCVIINEHWDGGWMEHDAFTSGANVAEHEEMFRKLWTNIAKEFKTYDQRVLFAALNEPGVGGASPQVQGDMLAPDSKEFADRLLAYEQVFIDAVRATGGNNASRVLIVQTPKTEIDLAAKDSYDIT
;
A
#
# COMPACT_ATOMS: atom_id res chain seq x y z
N THR A 1 1.74 5.41 21.17
CA THR A 1 0.31 5.76 21.28
C THR A 1 -0.48 4.57 21.81
N GLU A 2 -1.64 4.77 22.44
CA GLU A 2 -2.52 3.68 22.91
C GLU A 2 -2.91 2.72 21.78
N LEU A 3 -3.16 3.25 20.58
CA LEU A 3 -3.49 2.44 19.41
C LEU A 3 -2.37 1.44 19.07
N ALA A 4 -1.10 1.87 19.09
CA ALA A 4 0.03 0.99 18.80
C ALA A 4 0.12 -0.17 19.81
N HIS A 5 -0.12 0.09 21.09
CA HIS A 5 -0.20 -0.96 22.11
C HIS A 5 -1.37 -1.91 21.89
N TYR A 6 -2.54 -1.37 21.52
CA TYR A 6 -3.72 -2.17 21.23
C TYR A 6 -3.53 -3.09 20.01
N MET A 7 -2.76 -2.64 19.01
CA MET A 7 -2.53 -3.39 17.77
C MET A 7 -1.51 -4.53 17.90
N ALA A 8 -0.70 -4.55 18.95
CA ALA A 8 0.33 -5.58 19.14
C ALA A 8 -0.27 -6.85 19.82
N PRO A 9 0.17 -8.06 19.43
CA PRO A 9 0.98 -8.36 18.24
C PRO A 9 0.18 -8.30 16.94
N GLY A 10 0.87 -8.01 15.84
CA GLY A 10 0.30 -8.00 14.49
C GLY A 10 0.81 -9.15 13.63
N VAL A 11 0.11 -9.42 12.54
CA VAL A 11 0.47 -10.42 11.53
C VAL A 11 0.20 -9.91 10.12
N ASN A 12 1.03 -10.31 9.15
CA ASN A 12 0.78 -10.05 7.74
C ASN A 12 -0.03 -11.19 7.09
N LEU A 13 -1.00 -10.81 6.27
CA LEU A 13 -1.60 -11.69 5.27
C LEU A 13 -0.72 -11.63 4.01
N GLY A 14 0.47 -12.20 4.08
CA GLY A 14 1.47 -12.09 3.01
C GLY A 14 1.27 -13.07 1.87
N ASN A 15 1.79 -12.70 0.69
CA ASN A 15 1.77 -13.47 -0.56
C ASN A 15 0.37 -13.81 -1.08
N THR A 16 -0.62 -12.97 -0.77
CA THR A 16 -2.01 -13.12 -1.20
C THR A 16 -2.49 -11.94 -2.04
N MET A 17 -2.91 -10.85 -1.40
CA MET A 17 -3.48 -9.71 -2.13
C MET A 17 -2.41 -8.85 -2.84
N GLU A 18 -1.15 -8.99 -2.50
CA GLU A 18 -0.01 -8.38 -3.20
C GLU A 18 0.55 -9.23 -4.34
N ALA A 19 0.09 -10.47 -4.47
CA ALA A 19 0.55 -11.35 -5.53
C ALA A 19 0.19 -10.80 -6.91
N CYS A 20 1.19 -10.58 -7.76
CA CYS A 20 1.01 -9.99 -9.08
C CYS A 20 2.02 -10.54 -10.09
N ASP A 21 1.73 -10.35 -11.38
CA ASP A 21 2.69 -10.51 -12.47
C ASP A 21 3.23 -9.11 -12.85
N TRP A 22 4.55 -9.00 -12.95
CA TRP A 22 5.24 -7.74 -13.29
C TRP A 22 4.88 -7.22 -14.69
N ASN A 23 4.44 -8.10 -15.58
CA ASN A 23 4.00 -7.72 -16.91
C ASN A 23 2.59 -7.11 -16.92
N ASP A 24 1.85 -7.25 -15.84
CA ASP A 24 0.47 -6.79 -15.72
C ASP A 24 0.33 -5.36 -15.16
N VAL A 25 1.44 -4.67 -14.88
CA VAL A 25 1.42 -3.29 -14.37
C VAL A 25 0.61 -2.39 -15.30
N PHE A 26 -0.34 -1.64 -14.73
CA PHE A 26 -1.30 -0.79 -15.43
C PHE A 26 -2.27 -1.51 -16.36
N THR A 27 -2.55 -2.78 -16.11
CA THR A 27 -3.55 -3.57 -16.85
C THR A 27 -4.71 -4.01 -15.96
N ASN A 28 -5.71 -4.70 -16.55
CA ASN A 28 -6.82 -5.36 -15.84
C ASN A 28 -6.93 -6.84 -16.26
N GLN A 29 -5.84 -7.60 -16.16
CA GLN A 29 -5.79 -8.98 -16.64
C GLN A 29 -5.76 -10.03 -15.53
N ALA A 30 -5.37 -9.65 -14.30
CA ALA A 30 -5.17 -10.60 -13.22
C ALA A 30 -6.49 -11.11 -12.61
N GLY A 31 -7.45 -10.21 -12.40
CA GLY A 31 -8.71 -10.57 -11.73
C GLY A 31 -8.49 -11.21 -10.37
N LEU A 32 -9.42 -12.04 -9.90
CA LEU A 32 -9.31 -12.71 -8.60
C LEU A 32 -8.25 -13.82 -8.56
N LYS A 33 -7.66 -14.19 -9.70
CA LYS A 33 -6.63 -15.25 -9.75
C LYS A 33 -5.34 -14.82 -9.07
N SER A 34 -5.06 -13.51 -9.02
CA SER A 34 -3.85 -13.01 -8.37
C SER A 34 -3.77 -13.42 -6.90
N GLU A 35 -4.87 -13.42 -6.17
CA GLU A 35 -4.90 -13.82 -4.75
C GLU A 35 -4.21 -15.18 -4.48
N THR A 36 -4.21 -16.08 -5.46
CA THR A 36 -3.65 -17.43 -5.32
C THR A 36 -2.45 -17.69 -6.25
N SER A 37 -1.99 -16.66 -6.97
CA SER A 37 -0.95 -16.84 -8.00
C SER A 37 0.44 -17.16 -7.42
N TRP A 38 0.71 -16.75 -6.19
CA TRP A 38 1.95 -17.05 -5.46
C TRP A 38 1.80 -18.25 -4.52
N GLN A 39 0.94 -19.22 -4.89
CA GLN A 39 0.77 -20.52 -4.24
C GLN A 39 0.09 -20.50 -2.86
N ASN A 40 -0.55 -19.42 -2.49
CA ASN A 40 -1.39 -19.40 -1.29
C ASN A 40 -2.82 -19.84 -1.60
N ASP A 41 -3.46 -20.39 -0.60
CA ASP A 41 -4.89 -20.67 -0.65
C ASP A 41 -5.70 -19.36 -0.58
N LYS A 42 -6.91 -19.41 -1.13
CA LYS A 42 -7.85 -18.30 -1.02
C LYS A 42 -8.14 -17.99 0.45
N THR A 43 -8.00 -16.72 0.83
CA THR A 43 -8.25 -16.26 2.20
C THR A 43 -9.70 -16.46 2.61
N THR A 44 -9.92 -17.09 3.77
CA THR A 44 -11.24 -17.35 4.33
C THR A 44 -11.46 -16.58 5.64
N GLU A 45 -12.74 -16.31 5.95
CA GLU A 45 -13.11 -15.68 7.22
C GLU A 45 -12.66 -16.53 8.42
N SER A 46 -12.77 -17.87 8.31
CA SER A 46 -12.36 -18.80 9.38
C SER A 46 -10.85 -18.70 9.66
N TYR A 47 -10.03 -18.56 8.61
CA TYR A 47 -8.59 -18.35 8.77
C TYR A 47 -8.30 -17.05 9.53
N ILE A 48 -8.88 -15.92 9.10
CA ILE A 48 -8.69 -14.64 9.78
C ILE A 48 -9.17 -14.68 11.24
N ARG A 49 -10.29 -15.34 11.50
CA ARG A 49 -10.81 -15.53 12.86
C ARG A 49 -9.84 -16.35 13.72
N SER A 50 -9.18 -17.37 13.14
CA SER A 50 -8.19 -18.18 13.87
C SER A 50 -6.95 -17.36 14.28
N LEU A 51 -6.54 -16.37 13.49
CA LEU A 51 -5.45 -15.45 13.87
C LEU A 51 -5.80 -14.67 15.14
N LYS A 52 -7.04 -14.14 15.23
CA LYS A 52 -7.50 -13.48 16.46
C LYS A 52 -7.51 -14.41 17.67
N GLN A 53 -7.94 -15.67 17.48
CA GLN A 53 -7.94 -16.69 18.55
C GLN A 53 -6.52 -17.02 19.03
N GLN A 54 -5.52 -16.88 18.16
CA GLN A 54 -4.10 -17.04 18.52
C GLN A 54 -3.49 -15.82 19.22
N GLY A 55 -4.27 -14.75 19.42
CA GLY A 55 -3.86 -13.58 20.18
C GLY A 55 -3.38 -12.40 19.35
N PHE A 56 -3.43 -12.46 18.01
CA PHE A 56 -3.13 -11.29 17.19
C PHE A 56 -4.21 -10.21 17.33
N ASN A 57 -3.79 -8.95 17.31
CA ASN A 57 -4.67 -7.79 17.45
C ASN A 57 -4.72 -6.92 16.19
N SER A 58 -3.79 -7.09 15.27
CA SER A 58 -3.83 -6.42 13.98
C SER A 58 -3.46 -7.36 12.83
N LEU A 59 -4.03 -7.06 11.67
CA LEU A 59 -3.80 -7.73 10.40
C LEU A 59 -3.32 -6.70 9.39
N ARG A 60 -2.12 -6.87 8.84
CA ARG A 60 -1.68 -6.11 7.67
C ARG A 60 -1.99 -6.91 6.43
N ILE A 61 -2.65 -6.28 5.48
CA ILE A 61 -3.00 -6.84 4.17
C ILE A 61 -2.18 -6.08 3.12
N PRO A 62 -1.04 -6.62 2.68
CA PRO A 62 -0.34 -6.11 1.52
C PRO A 62 -1.21 -6.23 0.27
N ILE A 63 -1.23 -5.21 -0.61
CA ILE A 63 -2.15 -5.19 -1.75
C ILE A 63 -1.45 -4.63 -2.99
N SER A 64 -1.59 -5.36 -4.11
CA SER A 64 -1.36 -4.84 -5.45
C SER A 64 -2.65 -4.22 -5.98
N TRP A 65 -2.58 -2.94 -6.31
CA TRP A 65 -3.72 -2.17 -6.82
C TRP A 65 -3.66 -1.94 -8.32
N VAL A 66 -2.44 -1.90 -8.84
CA VAL A 66 -2.12 -1.44 -10.19
C VAL A 66 -1.75 -2.60 -11.11
N ALA A 67 -1.03 -3.59 -10.57
CA ALA A 67 -0.62 -4.74 -11.36
C ALA A 67 -1.79 -5.70 -11.59
N GLY A 68 -2.39 -5.58 -12.78
CA GLY A 68 -3.48 -6.44 -13.24
C GLY A 68 -4.87 -6.06 -12.76
N HIS A 69 -5.06 -4.91 -12.11
CA HIS A 69 -6.31 -4.52 -11.47
C HIS A 69 -6.82 -3.12 -11.82
N LEU A 70 -6.27 -2.45 -12.85
CA LEU A 70 -6.75 -1.15 -13.31
C LEU A 70 -7.65 -1.28 -14.54
N THR A 71 -8.89 -0.80 -14.43
CA THR A 71 -9.81 -0.66 -15.56
C THR A 71 -9.57 0.63 -16.36
N ASP A 72 -8.97 1.63 -15.74
CA ASP A 72 -8.60 2.91 -16.35
C ASP A 72 -7.30 3.42 -15.72
N LYS A 73 -6.21 3.37 -16.50
CA LYS A 73 -4.90 3.84 -16.07
C LYS A 73 -4.86 5.35 -15.86
N GLU A 74 -5.52 6.12 -16.72
CA GLU A 74 -5.47 7.59 -16.65
C GLU A 74 -6.07 8.12 -15.35
N ASN A 75 -7.16 7.50 -14.89
CA ASN A 75 -7.85 7.85 -13.65
C ASN A 75 -7.48 6.96 -12.47
N MET A 76 -6.57 6.01 -12.64
CA MET A 76 -6.17 5.02 -11.63
C MET A 76 -7.39 4.29 -11.03
N THR A 77 -8.34 3.92 -11.90
CA THR A 77 -9.59 3.28 -11.49
C THR A 77 -9.38 1.79 -11.26
N ILE A 78 -9.54 1.37 -10.03
CA ILE A 78 -9.36 -0.03 -9.61
C ILE A 78 -10.57 -0.86 -10.04
N ASP A 79 -10.33 -2.09 -10.50
CA ASP A 79 -11.38 -3.06 -10.81
C ASP A 79 -12.31 -3.27 -9.62
N SER A 80 -13.61 -3.12 -9.86
CA SER A 80 -14.62 -3.19 -8.80
C SER A 80 -14.75 -4.59 -8.17
N VAL A 81 -14.43 -5.64 -8.93
CA VAL A 81 -14.46 -7.03 -8.43
C VAL A 81 -13.29 -7.24 -7.47
N TRP A 82 -12.09 -6.73 -7.83
CA TRP A 82 -10.92 -6.74 -6.96
C TRP A 82 -11.15 -5.91 -5.69
N MET A 83 -11.61 -4.67 -5.83
CA MET A 83 -11.94 -3.83 -4.68
C MET A 83 -12.95 -4.48 -3.74
N LYS A 84 -13.98 -5.13 -4.29
CA LYS A 84 -14.96 -5.87 -3.49
C LYS A 84 -14.32 -7.00 -2.71
N ARG A 85 -13.37 -7.74 -3.32
CA ARG A 85 -12.65 -8.83 -2.64
C ARG A 85 -11.77 -8.31 -1.52
N ILE A 86 -11.05 -7.20 -1.74
CA ILE A 86 -10.26 -6.56 -0.70
C ILE A 86 -11.14 -6.14 0.47
N LYS A 87 -12.26 -5.47 0.22
CA LYS A 87 -13.22 -5.07 1.26
C LYS A 87 -13.79 -6.27 2.02
N GLU A 88 -14.01 -7.41 1.37
CA GLU A 88 -14.45 -8.64 2.01
C GLU A 88 -13.41 -9.12 3.04
N ILE A 89 -12.12 -9.16 2.67
CA ILE A 89 -11.05 -9.59 3.59
C ILE A 89 -10.84 -8.58 4.72
N VAL A 90 -10.89 -7.28 4.43
CA VAL A 90 -10.87 -6.23 5.46
C VAL A 90 -11.99 -6.44 6.47
N ASN A 91 -13.21 -6.74 5.98
CA ASN A 91 -14.35 -7.01 6.86
C ASN A 91 -14.18 -8.29 7.68
N TYR A 92 -13.53 -9.33 7.18
CA TYR A 92 -13.17 -10.50 7.98
C TYR A 92 -12.32 -10.11 9.19
N GLY A 93 -11.31 -9.23 8.97
CA GLY A 93 -10.46 -8.70 10.05
C GLY A 93 -11.25 -7.92 11.08
N LEU A 94 -12.05 -6.95 10.62
CA LEU A 94 -12.87 -6.11 11.49
C LEU A 94 -13.91 -6.91 12.30
N ASN A 95 -14.57 -7.88 11.67
CA ASN A 95 -15.55 -8.76 12.31
C ASN A 95 -14.88 -9.68 13.35
N ALA A 96 -13.63 -10.07 13.14
CA ALA A 96 -12.84 -10.81 14.11
C ALA A 96 -12.34 -9.92 15.27
N GLY A 97 -12.50 -8.60 15.20
CA GLY A 97 -12.02 -7.65 16.23
C GLY A 97 -10.55 -7.27 16.07
N LEU A 98 -10.01 -7.35 14.85
CA LEU A 98 -8.66 -6.89 14.51
C LEU A 98 -8.68 -5.42 14.05
N CYS A 99 -7.58 -4.71 14.26
CA CYS A 99 -7.23 -3.56 13.44
C CYS A 99 -6.69 -4.06 12.11
N VAL A 100 -6.98 -3.34 11.02
CA VAL A 100 -6.56 -3.74 9.67
C VAL A 100 -5.73 -2.63 9.04
N ILE A 101 -4.55 -2.97 8.56
CA ILE A 101 -3.68 -2.07 7.81
C ILE A 101 -3.72 -2.51 6.35
N ILE A 102 -4.06 -1.61 5.45
CA ILE A 102 -3.92 -1.81 4.00
C ILE A 102 -2.85 -0.86 3.48
N ASN A 103 -2.08 -1.29 2.51
CA ASN A 103 -1.03 -0.47 1.90
C ASN A 103 -1.02 -0.61 0.38
N GLU A 104 -0.37 0.32 -0.28
CA GLU A 104 0.21 0.06 -1.58
C GLU A 104 1.48 -0.76 -1.33
N HIS A 105 1.55 -1.94 -1.94
CA HIS A 105 2.69 -2.84 -1.77
C HIS A 105 3.66 -2.68 -2.95
N TRP A 106 4.53 -3.65 -3.17
CA TRP A 106 5.47 -3.60 -4.29
C TRP A 106 4.80 -3.36 -5.66
N ASP A 107 3.66 -3.99 -5.92
CA ASP A 107 2.72 -3.71 -7.02
C ASP A 107 3.39 -3.54 -8.41
N GLY A 108 4.37 -4.45 -8.67
CA GLY A 108 5.18 -4.40 -9.89
C GLY A 108 6.30 -3.35 -9.88
N GLY A 109 6.54 -2.70 -8.77
CA GLY A 109 7.67 -1.77 -8.56
C GLY A 109 7.44 -0.34 -9.03
N TRP A 110 6.22 0.00 -9.48
CA TRP A 110 5.95 1.32 -10.06
C TRP A 110 6.16 2.48 -9.08
N MET A 111 5.87 2.31 -7.79
CA MET A 111 6.13 3.31 -6.75
C MET A 111 7.35 2.99 -5.88
N GLU A 112 7.70 1.72 -5.68
CA GLU A 112 8.82 1.36 -4.81
C GLU A 112 10.17 1.44 -5.51
N HIS A 113 10.18 1.27 -6.82
CA HIS A 113 11.38 1.33 -7.65
C HIS A 113 11.32 2.45 -8.69
N ASP A 114 10.36 2.39 -9.61
CA ASP A 114 10.34 3.23 -10.81
C ASP A 114 10.24 4.72 -10.47
N ALA A 115 9.45 5.06 -9.46
CA ALA A 115 9.30 6.42 -8.98
C ALA A 115 10.59 7.01 -8.36
N PHE A 116 11.58 6.17 -8.03
CA PHE A 116 12.85 6.57 -7.42
C PHE A 116 14.05 6.43 -8.35
N THR A 117 13.85 6.29 -9.65
CA THR A 117 14.95 6.29 -10.61
C THR A 117 15.31 7.73 -11.05
N SER A 118 16.53 7.93 -11.53
CA SER A 118 16.99 9.23 -12.06
C SER A 118 16.21 9.67 -13.31
N GLY A 119 15.60 8.71 -14.03
CA GLY A 119 14.77 8.97 -15.21
C GLY A 119 13.27 9.09 -14.94
N ALA A 120 12.85 9.02 -13.68
CA ALA A 120 11.44 9.07 -13.31
C ALA A 120 10.77 10.40 -13.66
N ASN A 121 9.57 10.34 -14.23
CA ASN A 121 8.69 11.50 -14.34
C ASN A 121 7.98 11.72 -13.00
N VAL A 122 8.59 12.46 -12.09
CA VAL A 122 8.10 12.65 -10.72
C VAL A 122 6.69 13.22 -10.70
N ALA A 123 6.38 14.22 -11.53
CA ALA A 123 5.05 14.83 -11.56
C ALA A 123 3.96 13.83 -12.01
N GLU A 124 4.27 12.94 -12.93
CA GLU A 124 3.35 11.88 -13.36
C GLU A 124 3.11 10.88 -12.24
N HIS A 125 4.16 10.43 -11.54
CA HIS A 125 4.04 9.52 -10.40
C HIS A 125 3.22 10.15 -9.26
N GLU A 126 3.45 11.42 -8.94
CA GLU A 126 2.67 12.15 -7.94
C GLU A 126 1.18 12.18 -8.29
N GLU A 127 0.85 12.49 -9.55
CA GLU A 127 -0.54 12.56 -9.99
C GLU A 127 -1.21 11.19 -10.00
N MET A 128 -0.52 10.15 -10.48
CA MET A 128 -1.04 8.77 -10.45
C MET A 128 -1.23 8.28 -9.00
N PHE A 129 -0.28 8.55 -8.11
CA PHE A 129 -0.35 8.16 -6.72
C PHE A 129 -1.47 8.88 -5.97
N ARG A 130 -1.66 10.18 -6.26
CA ARG A 130 -2.80 10.97 -5.77
C ARG A 130 -4.14 10.37 -6.18
N LYS A 131 -4.28 10.02 -7.47
CA LYS A 131 -5.52 9.41 -7.99
C LYS A 131 -5.78 8.06 -7.36
N LEU A 132 -4.75 7.20 -7.27
CA LEU A 132 -4.86 5.88 -6.65
C LEU A 132 -5.37 6.00 -5.21
N TRP A 133 -4.68 6.77 -4.36
CA TRP A 133 -5.07 6.92 -2.96
C TRP A 133 -6.41 7.64 -2.78
N THR A 134 -6.77 8.55 -3.67
CA THR A 134 -8.11 9.16 -3.68
C THR A 134 -9.17 8.10 -3.93
N ASN A 135 -8.97 7.19 -4.88
CA ASN A 135 -9.91 6.12 -5.20
C ASN A 135 -10.01 5.11 -4.06
N ILE A 136 -8.88 4.65 -3.51
CA ILE A 136 -8.86 3.77 -2.33
C ILE A 136 -9.58 4.43 -1.16
N ALA A 137 -9.22 5.67 -0.82
CA ALA A 137 -9.77 6.37 0.33
C ALA A 137 -11.29 6.59 0.22
N LYS A 138 -11.82 6.86 -0.96
CA LYS A 138 -13.27 6.96 -1.20
C LYS A 138 -14.01 5.67 -0.83
N GLU A 139 -13.44 4.51 -1.18
CA GLU A 139 -14.04 3.19 -0.92
C GLU A 139 -14.10 2.86 0.59
N PHE A 140 -13.14 3.35 1.36
CA PHE A 140 -13.05 3.12 2.81
C PHE A 140 -13.49 4.32 3.67
N LYS A 141 -14.09 5.35 3.07
CA LYS A 141 -14.46 6.60 3.74
C LYS A 141 -15.32 6.43 4.99
N THR A 142 -16.18 5.43 5.02
CA THR A 142 -17.12 5.15 6.11
C THR A 142 -16.60 4.11 7.11
N TYR A 143 -15.48 3.47 6.83
CA TYR A 143 -14.87 2.52 7.74
C TYR A 143 -14.31 3.25 8.97
N ASP A 144 -14.44 2.64 10.15
CA ASP A 144 -13.97 3.25 11.40
C ASP A 144 -12.42 3.31 11.49
N GLN A 145 -11.92 3.83 12.61
CA GLN A 145 -10.49 4.05 12.85
C GLN A 145 -9.66 2.76 12.97
N ARG A 146 -10.27 1.57 13.00
CA ARG A 146 -9.57 0.30 12.99
C ARG A 146 -9.01 -0.06 11.61
N VAL A 147 -9.40 0.66 10.56
CA VAL A 147 -8.74 0.57 9.25
C VAL A 147 -7.71 1.68 9.15
N LEU A 148 -6.45 1.32 8.98
CA LEU A 148 -5.32 2.21 8.81
C LEU A 148 -4.80 2.10 7.37
N PHE A 149 -4.26 3.20 6.85
CA PHE A 149 -3.62 3.21 5.54
C PHE A 149 -2.12 3.40 5.68
N ALA A 150 -1.33 2.63 4.92
CA ALA A 150 0.11 2.81 4.80
C ALA A 150 0.45 3.17 3.36
N ALA A 151 1.22 4.24 3.17
CA ALA A 151 1.46 4.83 1.86
C ALA A 151 2.06 3.85 0.87
N LEU A 152 3.13 3.18 1.28
CA LEU A 152 3.98 2.30 0.49
C LEU A 152 4.34 1.04 1.29
N ASN A 153 5.33 0.27 0.82
CA ASN A 153 5.90 -0.87 1.54
C ASN A 153 7.38 -0.65 1.84
N GLU A 154 8.26 -0.77 0.87
CA GLU A 154 9.72 -0.68 1.02
C GLU A 154 10.33 0.25 -0.04
N PRO A 155 10.02 1.57 -0.04
CA PRO A 155 10.46 2.49 -1.07
C PRO A 155 11.98 2.49 -1.22
N GLY A 156 12.47 2.22 -2.45
CA GLY A 156 13.89 2.10 -2.75
C GLY A 156 14.45 0.68 -2.59
N VAL A 157 13.63 -0.32 -2.31
CA VAL A 157 13.99 -1.73 -2.46
C VAL A 157 13.63 -2.17 -3.87
N GLY A 158 14.60 -2.61 -4.64
CA GLY A 158 14.35 -2.70 -6.03
C GLY A 158 14.33 -4.06 -6.68
N GLY A 159 13.42 -4.22 -7.59
CA GLY A 159 13.50 -5.00 -8.81
C GLY A 159 12.95 -4.14 -9.89
N ALA A 160 13.75 -3.78 -10.90
CA ALA A 160 13.32 -2.95 -12.00
C ALA A 160 12.13 -3.57 -12.72
N SER A 161 11.09 -2.78 -12.95
CA SER A 161 10.15 -3.12 -14.01
C SER A 161 10.91 -3.06 -15.35
N PRO A 162 10.56 -3.89 -16.34
CA PRO A 162 11.22 -3.86 -17.64
C PRO A 162 11.08 -2.52 -18.40
N GLN A 163 10.31 -1.59 -17.86
CA GLN A 163 9.92 -0.33 -18.52
C GLN A 163 10.71 0.88 -18.03
N VAL A 164 11.57 0.72 -17.02
CA VAL A 164 12.22 1.85 -16.36
C VAL A 164 13.55 2.20 -17.01
N GLN A 165 13.73 3.51 -17.24
CA GLN A 165 14.98 4.09 -17.64
C GLN A 165 15.64 4.83 -16.47
N GLY A 166 16.95 4.68 -16.34
CA GLY A 166 17.74 5.33 -15.32
C GLY A 166 18.05 4.43 -14.11
N ASP A 167 19.06 4.87 -13.37
CA ASP A 167 19.50 4.16 -12.17
C ASP A 167 18.67 4.58 -10.95
N MET A 168 18.46 3.64 -10.05
CA MET A 168 17.87 3.90 -8.76
C MET A 168 18.68 4.97 -8.00
N LEU A 169 18.00 5.96 -7.45
CA LEU A 169 18.61 6.90 -6.51
C LEU A 169 19.12 6.15 -5.28
N ALA A 170 20.25 6.60 -4.74
CA ALA A 170 20.76 6.03 -3.50
C ALA A 170 19.76 6.29 -2.34
N PRO A 171 19.26 5.27 -1.65
CA PRO A 171 18.25 5.44 -0.60
C PRO A 171 18.67 6.33 0.57
N ASP A 172 19.98 6.55 0.73
CA ASP A 172 20.54 7.44 1.74
C ASP A 172 20.84 8.85 1.21
N SER A 173 20.48 9.15 -0.05
CA SER A 173 20.66 10.48 -0.63
C SER A 173 19.54 11.43 -0.21
N LYS A 174 19.88 12.72 -0.16
CA LYS A 174 18.87 13.77 0.06
C LYS A 174 17.81 13.79 -1.05
N GLU A 175 18.19 13.55 -2.29
CA GLU A 175 17.25 13.52 -3.42
C GLU A 175 16.20 12.42 -3.24
N PHE A 176 16.61 11.22 -2.79
CA PHE A 176 15.68 10.13 -2.48
C PHE A 176 14.73 10.54 -1.35
N ALA A 177 15.27 11.09 -0.25
CA ALA A 177 14.49 11.52 0.90
C ALA A 177 13.47 12.61 0.53
N ASP A 178 13.89 13.64 -0.18
CA ASP A 178 12.99 14.71 -0.63
C ASP A 178 11.85 14.18 -1.51
N ARG A 179 12.16 13.23 -2.39
CA ARG A 179 11.17 12.59 -3.27
C ARG A 179 10.19 11.73 -2.50
N LEU A 180 10.67 10.92 -1.54
CA LEU A 180 9.81 10.10 -0.69
C LEU A 180 8.86 10.97 0.14
N LEU A 181 9.37 12.02 0.77
CA LEU A 181 8.56 12.97 1.54
C LEU A 181 7.48 13.65 0.67
N ALA A 182 7.81 14.00 -0.58
CA ALA A 182 6.83 14.56 -1.51
C ALA A 182 5.70 13.56 -1.82
N TYR A 183 6.02 12.30 -2.10
CA TYR A 183 5.00 11.26 -2.34
C TYR A 183 4.15 10.99 -1.09
N GLU A 184 4.75 10.96 0.08
CA GLU A 184 4.01 10.79 1.34
C GLU A 184 3.07 11.96 1.62
N GLN A 185 3.49 13.19 1.31
CA GLN A 185 2.60 14.35 1.41
C GLN A 185 1.43 14.24 0.41
N VAL A 186 1.69 13.81 -0.82
CA VAL A 186 0.64 13.53 -1.82
C VAL A 186 -0.37 12.50 -1.31
N PHE A 187 0.10 11.42 -0.68
CA PHE A 187 -0.75 10.41 -0.05
C PHE A 187 -1.63 11.01 1.05
N ILE A 188 -1.02 11.75 1.99
CA ILE A 188 -1.73 12.37 3.11
C ILE A 188 -2.83 13.30 2.58
N ASP A 189 -2.49 14.19 1.65
CA ASP A 189 -3.42 15.17 1.08
C ASP A 189 -4.57 14.49 0.33
N ALA A 190 -4.26 13.46 -0.48
CA ALA A 190 -5.25 12.70 -1.23
C ALA A 190 -6.26 12.02 -0.29
N VAL A 191 -5.79 11.38 0.76
CA VAL A 191 -6.66 10.70 1.74
C VAL A 191 -7.50 11.72 2.49
N ARG A 192 -6.90 12.78 3.04
CA ARG A 192 -7.57 13.82 3.83
C ARG A 192 -8.66 14.54 3.03
N ALA A 193 -8.40 14.84 1.76
CA ALA A 193 -9.35 15.51 0.87
C ALA A 193 -10.66 14.74 0.65
N THR A 194 -10.67 13.42 0.85
CA THR A 194 -11.89 12.62 0.71
C THR A 194 -12.89 12.83 1.86
N GLY A 195 -12.45 13.36 3.01
CA GLY A 195 -13.30 13.65 4.17
C GLY A 195 -13.87 12.42 4.86
N GLY A 196 -14.97 12.60 5.61
CA GLY A 196 -15.54 11.52 6.43
C GLY A 196 -14.54 11.03 7.48
N ASN A 197 -14.50 9.72 7.74
CA ASN A 197 -13.55 9.14 8.70
C ASN A 197 -12.08 9.27 8.25
N ASN A 198 -11.83 9.52 6.98
CA ASN A 198 -10.48 9.73 6.46
C ASN A 198 -9.86 11.07 6.93
N ALA A 199 -10.67 12.03 7.36
CA ALA A 199 -10.17 13.29 7.92
C ALA A 199 -9.28 13.10 9.17
N SER A 200 -9.52 12.02 9.94
CA SER A 200 -8.77 11.69 11.17
C SER A 200 -8.18 10.27 11.18
N ARG A 201 -8.29 9.53 10.08
CA ARG A 201 -7.74 8.18 9.96
C ARG A 201 -6.23 8.19 10.22
N VAL A 202 -5.75 7.18 10.95
CA VAL A 202 -4.30 6.99 11.10
C VAL A 202 -3.69 6.61 9.76
N LEU A 203 -2.69 7.36 9.37
CA LEU A 203 -1.88 7.14 8.17
C LEU A 203 -0.47 6.76 8.60
N ILE A 204 0.12 5.83 7.88
CA ILE A 204 1.46 5.29 8.13
C ILE A 204 2.32 5.66 6.92
N VAL A 205 3.41 6.34 7.17
CA VAL A 205 4.42 6.68 6.18
C VAL A 205 5.64 5.79 6.38
N GLN A 206 6.42 5.58 5.33
CA GLN A 206 7.57 4.68 5.32
C GLN A 206 8.88 5.49 5.32
N THR A 207 9.89 4.94 5.95
CA THR A 207 11.27 5.41 5.80
C THR A 207 11.90 4.79 4.56
N PRO A 208 12.98 5.36 4.00
CA PRO A 208 13.70 4.74 2.90
C PRO A 208 13.99 3.27 3.22
N LYS A 209 13.59 2.35 2.34
CA LYS A 209 13.73 0.88 2.47
C LYS A 209 13.12 0.29 3.77
N THR A 210 12.31 1.07 4.50
CA THR A 210 11.87 0.73 5.87
C THR A 210 13.00 0.43 6.86
N GLU A 211 14.19 0.99 6.60
CA GLU A 211 15.37 0.84 7.44
C GLU A 211 15.46 1.95 8.50
N ILE A 212 15.57 1.57 9.77
CA ILE A 212 15.62 2.51 10.89
C ILE A 212 16.88 3.40 10.84
N ASP A 213 18.00 2.87 10.35
CA ASP A 213 19.25 3.62 10.23
C ASP A 213 19.17 4.71 9.15
N LEU A 214 18.35 4.51 8.12
CA LEU A 214 18.06 5.53 7.11
C LEU A 214 17.09 6.58 7.64
N ALA A 215 16.12 6.17 8.45
CA ALA A 215 15.18 7.08 9.10
C ALA A 215 15.87 8.06 10.07
N ALA A 216 16.97 7.64 10.67
CA ALA A 216 17.72 8.46 11.64
C ALA A 216 18.71 9.45 10.98
N LYS A 217 18.82 9.46 9.65
CA LYS A 217 19.71 10.40 8.94
C LYS A 217 19.07 11.77 8.79
N ASP A 218 19.88 12.82 8.85
CA ASP A 218 19.46 14.22 8.65
C ASP A 218 18.82 14.47 7.26
N SER A 219 19.06 13.56 6.31
CA SER A 219 18.44 13.63 4.98
C SER A 219 16.94 13.32 4.97
N TYR A 220 16.42 12.61 6.01
CA TYR A 220 15.03 12.23 6.13
C TYR A 220 14.44 12.84 7.41
N ASP A 221 13.91 14.05 7.30
CA ASP A 221 13.27 14.79 8.40
C ASP A 221 11.77 14.96 8.10
N ILE A 222 10.93 14.37 8.92
CA ILE A 222 9.45 14.40 8.82
C ILE A 222 8.79 15.45 9.74
N THR A 223 9.57 16.36 10.34
CA THR A 223 9.06 17.41 11.26
C THR A 223 8.54 18.65 10.54
#